data_fefbff6cfb41751af5bc4269777e453d
#
_entry.id   fefbff6cfb41751af5bc4269777e453d
#
_cell.length_a   1.000
_cell.length_b   1.000
_cell.length_c   1.000
_cell.angle_alpha   90.00
_cell.angle_beta   90.00
_cell.angle_gamma   90.00
#
_symmetry.space_group_name_H-M   'P 1'
#
loop_
_entity.id
_entity.type
_entity.pdbx_description
1 polymer ?
#
loop_
_entity_poly.entity_id
_entity_poly.type
_entity_poly.pdbx_seq_one_letter_code
_entity_poly.pdbx_strand_id
1 'polypeptide(L)'
;LGIGFTPTVQAQPTQPPAAASTPADNNADYVAPGREDLEPAEPGFDDNNVDNQAGKNWHPTTNPKSKVIPGQMRSDKEEIPGGFTKEQANRAEVQEAKEQATQARSGIQTFAVVDTCRTYWPSPFKVCGKIREKYDSLGGPQSFLTWPKSDELKVPDGVGRRNEFVNGFIYWHPNTGAHSITTHF
;
A
#
# COMPACT_ATOMS: atom_id res chain seq x y z
N LEU A 1 17.49 78.42 -22.32
CA LEU A 1 17.87 77.23 -21.56
C LEU A 1 16.86 77.04 -20.45
N GLY A 2 15.90 76.13 -20.65
CA GLY A 2 14.89 75.77 -19.65
C GLY A 2 15.31 74.45 -19.01
N ILE A 3 15.41 74.45 -17.69
CA ILE A 3 15.73 73.26 -16.91
C ILE A 3 14.38 72.67 -16.45
N GLY A 4 14.02 71.52 -17.05
CA GLY A 4 12.81 70.81 -16.67
C GLY A 4 13.05 69.94 -15.42
N PHE A 5 12.27 70.21 -14.35
CA PHE A 5 12.22 69.36 -13.17
C PHE A 5 11.17 68.27 -13.42
N THR A 6 11.58 67.01 -13.43
CA THR A 6 10.68 65.88 -13.39
C THR A 6 10.39 65.53 -11.91
N PRO A 7 9.14 65.39 -11.48
CA PRO A 7 8.83 64.95 -10.16
C PRO A 7 9.07 63.45 -10.01
N THR A 8 9.90 63.10 -9.07
CA THR A 8 10.10 61.69 -8.64
C THR A 8 8.90 61.22 -7.88
N VAL A 9 8.14 60.28 -8.39
CA VAL A 9 7.06 59.60 -7.65
C VAL A 9 7.71 58.62 -6.70
N GLN A 10 7.62 58.88 -5.44
CA GLN A 10 8.04 57.99 -4.35
C GLN A 10 6.98 56.88 -4.21
N ALA A 11 7.36 55.64 -4.43
CA ALA A 11 6.50 54.50 -4.21
C ALA A 11 6.30 54.32 -2.69
N GLN A 12 5.05 54.33 -2.27
CA GLN A 12 4.64 54.03 -0.92
C GLN A 12 4.85 52.54 -0.61
N PRO A 13 5.41 52.18 0.54
CA PRO A 13 5.54 50.74 0.89
C PRO A 13 4.16 50.14 1.08
N THR A 14 3.84 49.12 0.31
CA THR A 14 2.64 48.31 0.46
C THR A 14 2.72 47.54 1.78
N GLN A 15 1.77 47.86 2.66
CA GLN A 15 1.54 47.13 3.91
C GLN A 15 1.21 45.68 3.58
N PRO A 16 1.86 44.69 4.25
CA PRO A 16 1.50 43.30 4.06
C PRO A 16 0.03 43.05 4.48
N PRO A 17 -0.69 42.17 3.79
CA PRO A 17 -2.07 41.88 4.16
C PRO A 17 -2.11 41.31 5.57
N ALA A 18 -3.05 41.80 6.35
CA ALA A 18 -3.34 41.31 7.70
C ALA A 18 -3.55 39.80 7.66
N ALA A 19 -2.86 39.08 8.55
CA ALA A 19 -3.08 37.66 8.72
C ALA A 19 -4.55 37.41 8.99
N ALA A 20 -5.17 36.62 8.11
CA ALA A 20 -6.52 36.14 8.32
C ALA A 20 -6.53 35.33 9.62
N SER A 21 -7.26 35.84 10.61
CA SER A 21 -7.60 35.09 11.81
C SER A 21 -8.29 33.80 11.40
N THR A 22 -7.70 32.65 11.68
CA THR A 22 -8.36 31.35 11.60
C THR A 22 -9.65 31.44 12.42
N PRO A 23 -10.81 31.07 11.85
CA PRO A 23 -12.01 30.90 12.65
C PRO A 23 -11.71 29.83 13.70
N ALA A 24 -12.06 30.14 14.95
CA ALA A 24 -12.08 29.14 16.01
C ALA A 24 -12.96 27.97 15.52
N ASP A 25 -12.42 26.78 15.58
CA ASP A 25 -13.11 25.55 15.20
C ASP A 25 -14.22 25.28 16.23
N ASN A 26 -15.39 25.83 15.97
CA ASN A 26 -16.63 25.61 16.77
C ASN A 26 -17.36 24.38 16.25
N ASN A 27 -16.64 23.34 15.81
CA ASN A 27 -17.26 22.14 15.26
C ASN A 27 -17.50 21.05 16.33
N ALA A 28 -17.67 21.46 17.59
CA ALA A 28 -17.97 20.52 18.68
C ALA A 28 -19.43 20.04 18.71
N ASP A 29 -20.36 20.64 17.94
CA ASP A 29 -21.79 20.33 18.03
C ASP A 29 -22.53 20.19 16.70
N TYR A 30 -21.85 19.89 15.60
CA TYR A 30 -22.57 19.57 14.38
C TYR A 30 -22.98 18.10 14.37
N VAL A 31 -24.13 17.81 14.94
CA VAL A 31 -24.84 16.54 14.72
C VAL A 31 -25.65 16.67 13.44
N ALA A 32 -25.27 15.95 12.41
CA ALA A 32 -26.02 15.91 11.16
C ALA A 32 -27.44 15.38 11.43
N PRO A 33 -28.51 16.07 10.96
CA PRO A 33 -29.88 15.58 11.13
C PRO A 33 -30.04 14.22 10.44
N GLY A 34 -30.57 13.24 11.19
CA GLY A 34 -30.85 11.89 10.69
C GLY A 34 -29.84 10.80 11.11
N ARG A 35 -28.97 11.09 12.07
CA ARG A 35 -27.99 10.10 12.56
C ARG A 35 -28.25 9.67 14.01
N GLU A 36 -29.43 9.97 14.53
CA GLU A 36 -29.77 9.74 15.95
C GLU A 36 -30.03 8.28 16.29
N ASP A 37 -30.14 7.43 15.30
CA ASP A 37 -30.49 6.02 15.38
C ASP A 37 -29.32 5.06 15.02
N LEU A 38 -28.13 5.60 14.81
CA LEU A 38 -26.95 4.75 14.74
C LEU A 38 -26.50 4.48 16.16
N GLU A 39 -26.90 3.31 16.68
CA GLU A 39 -26.24 2.70 17.83
C GLU A 39 -24.73 2.90 17.68
N PRO A 40 -24.01 3.31 18.76
CA PRO A 40 -22.56 3.33 18.74
C PRO A 40 -22.12 1.97 18.20
N ALA A 41 -21.35 1.99 17.10
CA ALA A 41 -20.81 0.76 16.55
C ALA A 41 -20.20 0.01 17.73
N GLU A 42 -20.79 -1.14 18.07
CA GLU A 42 -20.28 -2.02 19.09
C GLU A 42 -18.78 -2.12 18.92
N PRO A 43 -17.95 -1.95 19.96
CA PRO A 43 -16.52 -2.21 19.92
C PRO A 43 -16.30 -3.72 19.86
N GLY A 44 -16.76 -4.31 18.80
CA GLY A 44 -16.77 -5.73 18.54
C GLY A 44 -16.46 -6.00 17.10
N PHE A 45 -15.50 -5.28 16.54
CA PHE A 45 -14.75 -5.81 15.44
C PHE A 45 -13.92 -6.94 16.06
N ASP A 46 -14.52 -8.12 16.10
CA ASP A 46 -13.80 -9.33 16.41
C ASP A 46 -12.87 -9.59 15.21
N ASP A 47 -11.63 -9.08 15.31
CA ASP A 47 -10.55 -9.38 14.38
C ASP A 47 -10.34 -10.90 14.23
N ASN A 48 -10.99 -11.71 15.05
CA ASN A 48 -10.96 -13.16 15.01
C ASN A 48 -12.01 -13.76 14.06
N ASN A 49 -12.99 -13.00 13.60
CA ASN A 49 -14.06 -13.52 12.74
C ASN A 49 -13.98 -13.08 11.25
N VAL A 50 -13.04 -12.24 10.89
CA VAL A 50 -12.58 -12.19 9.51
C VAL A 50 -11.85 -13.50 9.27
N ASP A 51 -12.02 -14.15 8.14
CA ASP A 51 -11.40 -15.44 7.81
C ASP A 51 -9.85 -15.32 7.71
N ASN A 52 -9.27 -14.89 8.83
CA ASN A 52 -7.84 -14.69 9.06
C ASN A 52 -7.07 -16.01 9.08
N GLN A 53 -7.78 -17.14 8.92
CA GLN A 53 -7.15 -18.46 8.90
C GLN A 53 -6.46 -18.72 7.57
N ALA A 54 -6.93 -18.10 6.49
CA ALA A 54 -6.49 -18.40 5.14
C ALA A 54 -4.99 -18.17 4.92
N GLY A 55 -4.39 -17.17 5.57
CA GLY A 55 -2.96 -16.88 5.44
C GLY A 55 -2.08 -17.43 6.57
N LYS A 56 -2.66 -17.97 7.67
CA LYS A 56 -1.89 -18.35 8.87
C LYS A 56 -0.85 -19.45 8.64
N ASN A 57 -1.09 -20.35 7.70
CA ASN A 57 -0.16 -21.42 7.34
C ASN A 57 0.71 -21.05 6.13
N TRP A 58 0.68 -19.79 5.74
CA TRP A 58 1.51 -19.37 4.62
C TRP A 58 3.01 -19.47 4.97
N HIS A 59 3.79 -19.97 4.04
CA HIS A 59 5.24 -19.98 4.06
C HIS A 59 5.79 -19.69 2.65
N PRO A 60 6.98 -19.11 2.52
CA PRO A 60 7.59 -18.89 1.22
C PRO A 60 7.89 -20.22 0.52
N THR A 61 8.02 -20.17 -0.80
CA THR A 61 8.42 -21.34 -1.61
C THR A 61 9.82 -21.80 -1.22
N THR A 62 9.94 -23.06 -0.75
CA THR A 62 11.22 -23.64 -0.28
C THR A 62 12.04 -24.28 -1.38
N ASN A 63 11.43 -24.64 -2.52
CA ASN A 63 12.09 -25.22 -3.68
C ASN A 63 11.73 -24.41 -4.93
N PRO A 64 12.34 -23.24 -5.12
CA PRO A 64 11.96 -22.32 -6.18
C PRO A 64 12.27 -22.91 -7.56
N LYS A 65 11.29 -22.81 -8.46
CA LYS A 65 11.40 -23.19 -9.87
C LYS A 65 11.39 -21.92 -10.73
N SER A 66 12.45 -21.70 -11.48
CA SER A 66 12.52 -20.54 -12.41
C SER A 66 11.71 -20.74 -13.70
N LYS A 67 11.07 -21.89 -13.84
CA LYS A 67 10.16 -22.26 -14.93
C LYS A 67 9.06 -23.19 -14.42
N VAL A 68 7.93 -23.25 -15.11
CA VAL A 68 6.88 -24.22 -14.80
C VAL A 68 7.33 -25.61 -15.22
N ILE A 69 7.27 -26.57 -14.29
CA ILE A 69 7.57 -27.99 -14.52
C ILE A 69 6.35 -28.77 -14.05
N PRO A 70 5.52 -29.31 -14.96
CA PRO A 70 4.32 -30.08 -14.60
C PRO A 70 4.64 -31.20 -13.61
N GLY A 71 3.80 -31.38 -12.59
CA GLY A 71 3.97 -32.38 -11.53
C GLY A 71 5.02 -32.04 -10.47
N GLN A 72 5.72 -30.91 -10.60
CA GLN A 72 6.78 -30.49 -9.66
C GLN A 72 6.51 -29.15 -9.00
N MET A 73 5.45 -28.47 -9.40
CA MET A 73 5.10 -27.19 -8.80
C MET A 73 4.49 -27.41 -7.40
N ARG A 74 4.57 -26.37 -6.58
CA ARG A 74 3.92 -26.34 -5.27
C ARG A 74 2.40 -26.60 -5.40
N SER A 75 1.78 -26.00 -6.42
CA SER A 75 0.38 -26.20 -6.78
C SER A 75 0.00 -27.62 -7.22
N ASP A 76 0.97 -28.49 -7.47
CA ASP A 76 0.75 -29.93 -7.73
C ASP A 76 0.67 -30.74 -6.43
N LYS A 77 1.08 -30.18 -5.30
CA LYS A 77 1.26 -30.87 -4.02
C LYS A 77 0.44 -30.28 -2.88
N GLU A 78 0.13 -29.00 -2.97
CA GLU A 78 -0.57 -28.24 -1.94
C GLU A 78 -1.85 -27.64 -2.52
N GLU A 79 -2.86 -27.52 -1.69
CA GLU A 79 -4.07 -26.74 -2.04
C GLU A 79 -3.69 -25.27 -2.27
N ILE A 80 -4.33 -24.67 -3.26
CA ILE A 80 -4.09 -23.25 -3.60
C ILE A 80 -5.08 -22.39 -2.82
N PRO A 81 -4.64 -21.65 -1.80
CA PRO A 81 -5.53 -20.83 -1.00
C PRO A 81 -5.92 -19.54 -1.73
N GLY A 82 -6.90 -18.79 -1.17
CA GLY A 82 -7.23 -17.43 -1.61
C GLY A 82 -7.94 -17.31 -2.95
N GLY A 83 -8.44 -18.42 -3.52
CA GLY A 83 -9.17 -18.43 -4.79
C GLY A 83 -8.31 -18.19 -6.03
N PHE A 84 -6.98 -18.34 -5.93
CA PHE A 84 -6.07 -18.24 -7.06
C PHE A 84 -6.12 -19.50 -7.93
N THR A 85 -5.93 -19.32 -9.24
CA THR A 85 -5.86 -20.45 -10.17
C THR A 85 -4.49 -21.11 -10.12
N LYS A 86 -4.42 -22.35 -10.64
CA LYS A 86 -3.15 -23.08 -10.75
C LYS A 86 -2.12 -22.33 -11.59
N GLU A 87 -2.55 -21.67 -12.66
CA GLU A 87 -1.69 -20.86 -13.51
C GLU A 87 -1.13 -19.64 -12.76
N GLN A 88 -1.96 -19.03 -11.91
CA GLN A 88 -1.52 -17.91 -11.06
C GLN A 88 -0.49 -18.38 -10.04
N ALA A 89 -0.77 -19.47 -9.34
CA ALA A 89 0.14 -20.05 -8.36
C ALA A 89 1.47 -20.48 -8.97
N ASN A 90 1.45 -21.09 -10.15
CA ASN A 90 2.67 -21.49 -10.87
C ASN A 90 3.49 -20.26 -11.29
N ARG A 91 2.83 -19.18 -11.74
CA ARG A 91 3.54 -17.91 -12.05
C ARG A 91 4.17 -17.30 -10.81
N ALA A 92 3.45 -17.34 -9.69
CA ALA A 92 3.97 -16.85 -8.41
C ALA A 92 5.22 -17.61 -7.98
N GLU A 93 5.20 -18.94 -8.04
CA GLU A 93 6.34 -19.78 -7.68
C GLU A 93 7.56 -19.49 -8.57
N VAL A 94 7.37 -19.38 -9.88
CA VAL A 94 8.43 -19.01 -10.83
C VAL A 94 8.99 -17.61 -10.53
N GLN A 95 8.14 -16.67 -10.18
CA GLN A 95 8.55 -15.31 -9.86
C GLN A 95 9.33 -15.24 -8.55
N GLU A 96 8.88 -15.91 -7.49
CA GLU A 96 9.62 -16.05 -6.23
C GLU A 96 11.02 -16.64 -6.46
N ALA A 97 11.11 -17.68 -7.30
CA ALA A 97 12.39 -18.28 -7.65
C ALA A 97 13.37 -17.30 -8.30
N LYS A 98 12.86 -16.44 -9.20
CA LYS A 98 13.67 -15.40 -9.86
C LYS A 98 14.11 -14.33 -8.87
N GLU A 99 13.22 -13.89 -8.00
CA GLU A 99 13.50 -12.90 -6.97
C GLU A 99 14.57 -13.41 -5.98
N GLN A 100 14.45 -14.66 -5.52
CA GLN A 100 15.44 -15.29 -4.65
C GLN A 100 16.81 -15.44 -5.33
N ALA A 101 16.85 -15.83 -6.61
CA ALA A 101 18.08 -15.92 -7.37
C ALA A 101 18.76 -14.56 -7.54
N THR A 102 17.97 -13.49 -7.70
CA THR A 102 18.48 -12.11 -7.80
C THR A 102 19.06 -11.65 -6.47
N GLN A 103 18.35 -11.90 -5.36
CA GLN A 103 18.82 -11.56 -4.01
C GLN A 103 20.11 -12.28 -3.64
N ALA A 104 20.21 -13.57 -3.97
CA ALA A 104 21.43 -14.36 -3.73
C ALA A 104 22.65 -13.79 -4.49
N ARG A 105 22.45 -13.25 -5.69
CA ARG A 105 23.51 -12.59 -6.47
C ARG A 105 23.87 -11.21 -5.93
N SER A 106 22.89 -10.45 -5.43
CA SER A 106 23.10 -9.11 -4.87
C SER A 106 23.88 -9.12 -3.57
N GLY A 107 23.81 -10.20 -2.78
CA GLY A 107 24.62 -10.39 -1.57
C GLY A 107 26.14 -10.46 -1.83
N ILE A 108 26.55 -10.58 -3.09
CA ILE A 108 27.97 -10.66 -3.51
C ILE A 108 28.46 -9.31 -4.06
N GLN A 109 27.55 -8.38 -4.40
CA GLN A 109 27.90 -7.06 -4.96
C GLN A 109 27.18 -5.96 -4.19
N THR A 110 27.94 -5.23 -3.39
CA THR A 110 27.55 -3.96 -2.75
C THR A 110 27.13 -2.98 -3.84
N PHE A 111 25.89 -2.43 -3.75
CA PHE A 111 25.29 -1.41 -4.62
C PHE A 111 24.46 -1.85 -5.82
N ALA A 112 24.06 -3.10 -5.96
CA ALA A 112 22.96 -3.42 -6.87
C ALA A 112 21.65 -2.82 -6.30
N VAL A 113 20.85 -2.18 -7.17
CA VAL A 113 19.48 -1.74 -6.82
C VAL A 113 18.73 -3.01 -6.38
N VAL A 114 18.52 -3.14 -5.08
CA VAL A 114 17.72 -4.23 -4.52
C VAL A 114 16.32 -4.06 -5.09
N ASP A 115 15.84 -5.03 -5.86
CA ASP A 115 14.45 -5.05 -6.28
C ASP A 115 13.60 -4.98 -5.01
N THR A 116 12.94 -3.84 -4.81
CA THR A 116 12.13 -3.58 -3.62
C THR A 116 10.80 -4.31 -3.67
N CYS A 117 10.53 -5.04 -4.76
CA CYS A 117 9.31 -5.80 -4.98
C CYS A 117 9.45 -7.24 -4.52
N ARG A 118 8.35 -7.82 -4.08
CA ARG A 118 8.25 -9.22 -3.69
C ARG A 118 6.92 -9.82 -4.11
N THR A 119 6.99 -11.07 -4.55
CA THR A 119 5.83 -11.93 -4.82
C THR A 119 5.57 -12.83 -3.61
N TYR A 120 4.31 -13.18 -3.37
CA TYR A 120 3.88 -14.01 -2.24
C TYR A 120 2.97 -15.13 -2.76
N TRP A 121 3.51 -16.34 -2.89
CA TRP A 121 2.72 -17.48 -3.36
C TRP A 121 1.42 -17.63 -2.55
N PRO A 122 0.25 -17.92 -3.17
CA PRO A 122 0.00 -18.23 -4.57
C PRO A 122 -0.31 -17.01 -5.45
N SER A 123 -0.22 -15.81 -4.90
CA SER A 123 -0.50 -14.57 -5.64
C SER A 123 0.64 -14.24 -6.61
N PRO A 124 0.36 -14.01 -7.90
CA PRO A 124 1.36 -13.61 -8.87
C PRO A 124 1.67 -12.11 -8.85
N PHE A 125 0.94 -11.34 -8.03
CA PHE A 125 1.06 -9.89 -7.95
C PHE A 125 2.20 -9.46 -7.03
N LYS A 126 2.85 -8.37 -7.39
CA LYS A 126 3.99 -7.83 -6.65
C LYS A 126 3.58 -6.75 -5.67
N VAL A 127 4.23 -6.76 -4.54
CA VAL A 127 4.17 -5.67 -3.57
C VAL A 127 5.55 -5.03 -3.47
N CYS A 128 5.63 -3.69 -3.59
CA CYS A 128 6.87 -2.96 -3.75
C CYS A 128 7.08 -1.88 -2.68
N GLY A 129 8.33 -1.48 -2.48
CA GLY A 129 8.74 -0.29 -1.73
C GLY A 129 8.10 -0.19 -0.34
N LYS A 130 7.57 0.99 -0.01
CA LYS A 130 6.97 1.28 1.29
C LYS A 130 5.68 0.51 1.58
N ILE A 131 4.93 0.16 0.53
CA ILE A 131 3.76 -0.71 0.67
C ILE A 131 4.20 -2.10 1.11
N ARG A 132 5.29 -2.64 0.52
CA ARG A 132 5.85 -3.92 0.94
C ARG A 132 6.36 -3.88 2.38
N GLU A 133 7.11 -2.84 2.76
CA GLU A 133 7.59 -2.69 4.13
C GLU A 133 6.42 -2.73 5.14
N LYS A 134 5.33 -2.01 4.83
CA LYS A 134 4.11 -2.03 5.65
C LYS A 134 3.46 -3.40 5.68
N TYR A 135 3.31 -4.05 4.53
CA TYR A 135 2.71 -5.38 4.42
C TYR A 135 3.51 -6.43 5.21
N ASP A 136 4.83 -6.46 5.03
CA ASP A 136 5.70 -7.37 5.76
C ASP A 136 5.67 -7.10 7.28
N SER A 137 5.56 -5.84 7.71
CA SER A 137 5.44 -5.47 9.13
C SER A 137 4.14 -5.95 9.79
N LEU A 138 3.08 -6.13 8.99
CA LEU A 138 1.80 -6.68 9.46
C LEU A 138 1.80 -8.22 9.49
N GLY A 139 2.82 -8.86 8.95
CA GLY A 139 2.93 -10.32 8.85
C GLY A 139 2.72 -10.87 7.44
N GLY A 140 2.64 -10.00 6.43
CA GLY A 140 2.47 -10.40 5.03
C GLY A 140 1.17 -11.19 4.82
N PRO A 141 1.21 -12.34 4.12
CA PRO A 141 0.02 -13.18 3.91
C PRO A 141 -0.61 -13.73 5.18
N GLN A 142 0.10 -13.74 6.30
CA GLN A 142 -0.43 -14.15 7.60
C GLN A 142 -1.21 -13.02 8.31
N SER A 143 -1.16 -11.80 7.77
CA SER A 143 -1.93 -10.67 8.27
C SER A 143 -3.41 -10.77 7.87
N PHE A 144 -4.23 -9.88 8.43
CA PHE A 144 -5.64 -9.76 8.03
C PHE A 144 -5.84 -9.43 6.54
N LEU A 145 -4.85 -8.84 5.89
CA LEU A 145 -4.91 -8.51 4.46
C LEU A 145 -4.84 -9.73 3.55
N THR A 146 -4.22 -10.82 4.03
CA THR A 146 -3.92 -12.04 3.28
C THR A 146 -3.08 -11.75 2.02
N TRP A 147 -3.46 -12.21 0.83
CA TRP A 147 -2.64 -12.11 -0.39
C TRP A 147 -2.93 -10.87 -1.24
N PRO A 148 -1.91 -10.33 -1.92
CA PRO A 148 -2.13 -9.26 -2.90
C PRO A 148 -3.02 -9.74 -4.05
N LYS A 149 -3.96 -8.88 -4.48
CA LYS A 149 -4.86 -9.07 -5.62
C LYS A 149 -4.53 -8.17 -6.81
N SER A 150 -3.65 -7.21 -6.64
CA SER A 150 -3.16 -6.36 -7.72
C SER A 150 -1.68 -6.10 -7.58
N ASP A 151 -1.03 -5.73 -8.68
CA ASP A 151 0.22 -5.00 -8.63
C ASP A 151 -0.01 -3.58 -8.08
N GLU A 152 1.08 -2.83 -7.86
CA GLU A 152 1.00 -1.45 -7.40
C GLU A 152 0.27 -0.56 -8.42
N LEU A 153 -0.77 0.12 -7.97
CA LEU A 153 -1.60 1.04 -8.74
C LEU A 153 -1.36 2.48 -8.29
N LYS A 154 -1.44 3.42 -9.23
CA LYS A 154 -1.45 4.85 -8.91
C LYS A 154 -2.81 5.23 -8.35
N VAL A 155 -2.83 6.17 -7.39
CA VAL A 155 -4.07 6.81 -6.96
C VAL A 155 -4.35 8.06 -7.82
N PRO A 156 -5.57 8.62 -7.78
CA PRO A 156 -5.98 9.71 -8.68
C PRO A 156 -5.11 10.97 -8.62
N ASP A 157 -4.40 11.23 -7.51
CA ASP A 157 -3.47 12.35 -7.37
C ASP A 157 -2.17 12.20 -8.20
N GLY A 158 -1.97 11.01 -8.80
CA GLY A 158 -0.80 10.68 -9.62
C GLY A 158 0.49 10.44 -8.86
N VAL A 159 0.56 10.73 -7.56
CA VAL A 159 1.74 10.60 -6.69
C VAL A 159 1.63 9.37 -5.79
N GLY A 160 0.53 9.24 -5.09
CA GLY A 160 0.28 8.12 -4.20
C GLY A 160 0.22 6.78 -4.94
N ARG A 161 0.36 5.71 -4.17
CA ARG A 161 0.33 4.31 -4.65
C ARG A 161 -0.56 3.48 -3.77
N ARG A 162 -1.10 2.40 -4.32
CA ARG A 162 -1.86 1.42 -3.55
C ARG A 162 -1.65 0.02 -4.12
N ASN A 163 -1.77 -0.98 -3.25
CA ASN A 163 -2.04 -2.37 -3.63
C ASN A 163 -3.37 -2.81 -3.05
N GLU A 164 -4.08 -3.62 -3.79
CA GLU A 164 -5.27 -4.33 -3.33
C GLU A 164 -4.86 -5.71 -2.80
N PHE A 165 -5.46 -6.10 -1.69
CA PHE A 165 -5.33 -7.42 -1.05
C PHE A 165 -6.70 -8.09 -0.95
N VAL A 166 -6.74 -9.37 -0.60
CA VAL A 166 -8.02 -10.11 -0.49
C VAL A 166 -8.97 -9.42 0.48
N ASN A 167 -8.49 -8.96 1.63
CA ASN A 167 -9.31 -8.37 2.69
C ASN A 167 -9.08 -6.88 2.91
N GLY A 168 -8.42 -6.17 1.98
CA GLY A 168 -8.19 -4.73 2.16
C GLY A 168 -7.23 -4.12 1.17
N PHE A 169 -6.69 -2.99 1.56
CA PHE A 169 -5.75 -2.19 0.77
C PHE A 169 -4.61 -1.70 1.64
N ILE A 170 -3.47 -1.45 1.00
CA ILE A 170 -2.44 -0.56 1.54
C ILE A 170 -2.29 0.61 0.58
N TYR A 171 -2.44 1.82 1.12
CA TYR A 171 -2.18 3.07 0.44
C TYR A 171 -0.88 3.65 0.94
N TRP A 172 -0.11 4.23 0.04
CA TRP A 172 1.09 4.98 0.36
C TRP A 172 1.06 6.35 -0.29
N HIS A 173 1.52 7.34 0.46
CA HIS A 173 1.78 8.68 -0.06
C HIS A 173 3.04 9.24 0.63
N PRO A 174 3.89 10.04 -0.07
CA PRO A 174 5.12 10.56 0.53
C PRO A 174 4.90 11.40 1.78
N ASN A 175 3.76 12.08 1.89
CA ASN A 175 3.45 12.95 3.03
C ASN A 175 2.92 12.20 4.26
N THR A 176 2.33 11.03 4.09
CA THR A 176 1.64 10.31 5.18
C THR A 176 2.23 8.93 5.47
N GLY A 177 3.04 8.39 4.55
CA GLY A 177 3.55 7.02 4.66
C GLY A 177 2.57 5.96 4.14
N ALA A 178 2.74 4.73 4.59
CA ALA A 178 1.94 3.58 4.18
C ALA A 178 0.93 3.20 5.27
N HIS A 179 -0.35 3.10 4.89
CA HIS A 179 -1.47 2.77 5.78
C HIS A 179 -2.31 1.65 5.20
N SER A 180 -2.72 0.71 6.06
CA SER A 180 -3.60 -0.40 5.71
C SER A 180 -5.05 -0.09 6.06
N ILE A 181 -5.97 -0.55 5.22
CA ILE A 181 -7.41 -0.40 5.38
C ILE A 181 -8.05 -1.76 5.11
N THR A 182 -8.97 -2.19 5.98
CA THR A 182 -9.79 -3.39 5.72
C THR A 182 -10.96 -3.07 4.79
N THR A 183 -11.45 -4.06 4.04
CA THR A 183 -12.68 -3.95 3.23
C THR A 183 -13.95 -4.31 4.01
N HIS A 184 -13.82 -4.79 5.24
CA HIS A 184 -14.96 -5.12 6.09
C HIS A 184 -15.42 -3.86 6.83
N PHE A 185 -16.65 -3.47 6.56
CA PHE A 185 -17.39 -2.42 7.24
C PHE A 185 -18.68 -3.02 7.81
#